data_d6fc181b8fd630afa6dfd0f2853842a6
#
_entry.id   d6fc181b8fd630afa6dfd0f2853842a6
#
_cell.length_a   1.000
_cell.length_b   1.000
_cell.length_c   1.000
_cell.angle_alpha   90.00
_cell.angle_beta   90.00
_cell.angle_gamma   90.00
#
_symmetry.space_group_name_H-M   'P 1'
#
loop_
_entity.id
_entity.type
_entity.pdbx_description
1 polymer ?
#
loop_
_entity_poly.entity_id
_entity_poly.type
_entity_poly.pdbx_seq_one_letter_code
_entity_poly.pdbx_strand_id
1 'polypeptide(L)'
;MRKLVVTQNITADGSIEMLGDWFDPQGQADQSDLIEEVHRQDSHSDAFLTGRHTFEAMRGYWPEQTEDPTGVTAYLNDVPKYVVSSMINDPQWQNTTVLSGGPIQQVRALKEQQGQDIVITGSISLCHTLIDAGLVDEYRLFVYPVVQGRGRRLFPDGFELAKLRLLESRAFGDIVYLRYAAEPTWAPGDLDRGWSVAGWSTHQPGGTTG
;
A
#
# COMPACT_ATOMS: atom_id res chain seq x y z
N MET A 1 -7.76 -17.01 -7.62
CA MET A 1 -8.04 -15.56 -7.70
C MET A 1 -6.75 -14.84 -7.35
N ARG A 2 -6.38 -13.82 -8.11
CA ARG A 2 -5.16 -13.02 -7.89
C ARG A 2 -5.30 -12.20 -6.61
N LYS A 3 -4.20 -11.99 -5.90
CA LYS A 3 -4.22 -11.05 -4.77
C LYS A 3 -4.13 -9.62 -5.26
N LEU A 4 -4.85 -8.73 -4.59
CA LEU A 4 -4.61 -7.29 -4.66
C LEU A 4 -3.72 -6.88 -3.48
N VAL A 5 -2.56 -6.37 -3.79
CA VAL A 5 -1.52 -6.02 -2.83
C VAL A 5 -1.30 -4.51 -2.85
N VAL A 6 -1.53 -3.86 -1.72
CA VAL A 6 -1.16 -2.46 -1.53
C VAL A 6 0.30 -2.40 -1.06
N THR A 7 1.17 -1.79 -1.85
CA THR A 7 2.55 -1.50 -1.43
C THR A 7 2.73 0.01 -1.26
N GLN A 8 3.29 0.43 -0.12
CA GLN A 8 3.39 1.85 0.24
C GLN A 8 4.67 2.15 1.00
N ASN A 9 5.31 3.26 0.62
CA ASN A 9 6.20 3.98 1.51
C ASN A 9 5.33 4.82 2.45
N ILE A 10 5.52 4.68 3.74
CA ILE A 10 4.67 5.26 4.78
C ILE A 10 5.54 5.87 5.88
N THR A 11 5.15 7.02 6.39
CA THR A 11 5.83 7.63 7.53
C THR A 11 5.48 6.92 8.85
N ALA A 12 6.28 7.09 9.88
CA ALA A 12 6.06 6.50 11.20
C ALA A 12 4.71 6.93 11.83
N ASP A 13 4.17 8.08 11.43
CA ASP A 13 2.85 8.56 11.84
C ASP A 13 1.71 8.20 10.87
N GLY A 14 1.98 7.34 9.87
CA GLY A 14 0.99 6.72 9.00
C GLY A 14 0.58 7.50 7.76
N SER A 15 1.29 8.58 7.40
CA SER A 15 1.05 9.29 6.14
C SER A 15 1.64 8.55 4.95
N ILE A 16 0.88 8.49 3.86
CA ILE A 16 1.33 7.98 2.54
C ILE A 16 1.38 9.09 1.49
N GLU A 17 1.02 10.31 1.86
CA GLU A 17 1.12 11.47 0.97
C GLU A 17 2.54 12.04 1.06
N MET A 18 3.21 12.10 -0.08
CA MET A 18 4.58 12.61 -0.17
C MET A 18 4.58 14.14 -0.09
N LEU A 19 4.68 14.67 1.12
CA LEU A 19 4.78 16.12 1.38
C LEU A 19 6.19 16.42 1.88
N GLY A 20 7.02 16.90 0.97
CA GLY A 20 8.45 17.16 1.23
C GLY A 20 9.35 16.15 0.53
N ASP A 21 10.59 16.11 0.95
CA ASP A 21 11.72 15.40 0.33
C ASP A 21 12.19 14.16 1.13
N TRP A 22 11.33 13.63 2.00
CA TRP A 22 11.71 12.50 2.85
C TRP A 22 11.85 11.17 2.10
N PHE A 23 11.34 11.10 0.89
CA PHE A 23 11.45 9.92 0.03
C PHE A 23 12.04 10.32 -1.33
N ASP A 24 13.18 9.70 -1.63
CA ASP A 24 13.80 9.76 -2.94
C ASP A 24 13.78 8.35 -3.57
N PRO A 25 13.06 8.14 -4.67
CA PRO A 25 12.95 6.82 -5.30
C PRO A 25 14.28 6.30 -5.86
N GLN A 26 15.25 7.15 -6.13
CA GLN A 26 16.59 6.79 -6.62
C GLN A 26 17.68 6.89 -5.54
N GLY A 27 17.45 7.64 -4.48
CA GLY A 27 18.38 7.81 -3.35
C GLY A 27 18.62 6.54 -2.52
N GLN A 28 17.93 5.45 -2.85
CA GLN A 28 18.05 4.14 -2.19
C GLN A 28 19.11 3.24 -2.84
N ALA A 29 19.83 3.73 -3.83
CA ALA A 29 20.85 2.92 -4.56
C ALA A 29 21.93 2.30 -3.64
N ASP A 30 22.22 2.93 -2.49
CA ASP A 30 23.15 2.41 -1.49
C ASP A 30 22.52 1.37 -0.53
N GLN A 31 21.22 1.06 -0.69
CA GLN A 31 20.47 0.09 0.12
C GLN A 31 20.17 -1.18 -0.68
N SER A 32 21.21 -1.94 -1.02
CA SER A 32 21.11 -3.15 -1.85
C SER A 32 20.04 -4.13 -1.38
N ASP A 33 19.92 -4.34 -0.06
CA ASP A 33 18.97 -5.30 0.53
C ASP A 33 17.51 -4.83 0.36
N LEU A 34 17.27 -3.52 0.38
CA LEU A 34 15.95 -2.94 0.12
C LEU A 34 15.57 -3.09 -1.35
N ILE A 35 16.52 -2.82 -2.25
CA ILE A 35 16.34 -3.00 -3.70
C ILE A 35 16.08 -4.48 -4.02
N GLU A 36 16.82 -5.41 -3.41
CA GLU A 36 16.58 -6.85 -3.58
C GLU A 36 15.17 -7.23 -3.13
N GLU A 37 14.68 -6.67 -2.02
CA GLU A 37 13.30 -6.88 -1.58
C GLU A 37 12.28 -6.34 -2.60
N VAL A 38 12.50 -5.16 -3.17
CA VAL A 38 11.64 -4.59 -4.22
C VAL A 38 11.61 -5.52 -5.44
N HIS A 39 12.76 -5.96 -5.94
CA HIS A 39 12.84 -6.90 -7.06
C HIS A 39 12.15 -8.23 -6.76
N ARG A 40 12.28 -8.73 -5.52
CA ARG A 40 11.56 -9.94 -5.08
C ARG A 40 10.05 -9.76 -5.18
N GLN A 41 9.53 -8.59 -4.81
CA GLN A 41 8.10 -8.29 -4.91
C GLN A 41 7.66 -8.16 -6.37
N ASP A 42 8.45 -7.50 -7.20
CA ASP A 42 8.18 -7.33 -8.63
C ASP A 42 8.11 -8.68 -9.35
N SER A 43 8.99 -9.62 -9.01
CA SER A 43 8.99 -10.97 -9.59
C SER A 43 7.75 -11.81 -9.24
N HIS A 44 6.97 -11.41 -8.24
CA HIS A 44 5.73 -12.08 -7.83
C HIS A 44 4.47 -11.33 -8.30
N SER A 45 4.61 -10.29 -9.11
CA SER A 45 3.51 -9.50 -9.63
C SER A 45 3.58 -9.41 -11.16
N ASP A 46 2.43 -9.50 -11.80
CA ASP A 46 2.31 -9.37 -13.26
C ASP A 46 1.27 -8.31 -13.66
N ALA A 47 0.87 -7.47 -12.73
CA ALA A 47 -0.03 -6.34 -12.98
C ALA A 47 0.23 -5.20 -12.00
N PHE A 48 0.34 -4.00 -12.55
CA PHE A 48 0.48 -2.76 -11.81
C PHE A 48 -0.79 -1.92 -11.96
N LEU A 49 -1.51 -1.71 -10.85
CA LEU A 49 -2.76 -0.97 -10.81
C LEU A 49 -2.53 0.43 -10.26
N THR A 50 -3.08 1.43 -10.89
CA THR A 50 -3.01 2.81 -10.39
C THR A 50 -4.29 3.61 -10.65
N GLY A 51 -4.48 4.70 -9.89
CA GLY A 51 -5.39 5.77 -10.24
C GLY A 51 -4.71 6.83 -11.10
N ARG A 52 -5.53 7.67 -11.75
CA ARG A 52 -5.08 8.67 -12.72
C ARG A 52 -3.91 9.54 -12.24
N HIS A 53 -4.03 10.16 -11.06
CA HIS A 53 -3.01 11.10 -10.58
C HIS A 53 -1.63 10.45 -10.40
N THR A 54 -1.60 9.25 -9.79
CA THR A 54 -0.35 8.50 -9.64
C THR A 54 0.18 8.06 -10.99
N PHE A 55 -0.69 7.59 -11.89
CA PHE A 55 -0.29 7.21 -13.23
C PHE A 55 0.36 8.37 -13.99
N GLU A 56 -0.27 9.55 -14.00
CA GLU A 56 0.24 10.73 -14.70
C GLU A 56 1.60 11.18 -14.12
N ALA A 57 1.74 11.20 -12.80
CA ALA A 57 2.99 11.54 -12.14
C ALA A 57 4.11 10.53 -12.48
N MET A 58 3.82 9.23 -12.42
CA MET A 58 4.79 8.18 -12.74
C MET A 58 5.17 8.18 -14.22
N ARG A 59 4.20 8.36 -15.11
CA ARG A 59 4.44 8.49 -16.55
C ARG A 59 5.33 9.68 -16.90
N GLY A 60 5.19 10.78 -16.18
CA GLY A 60 6.02 11.98 -16.38
C GLY A 60 7.44 11.85 -15.84
N TYR A 61 7.77 10.78 -15.12
CA TYR A 61 9.06 10.61 -14.49
C TYR A 61 9.80 9.34 -14.98
N TRP A 62 9.21 8.17 -14.77
CA TRP A 62 9.89 6.88 -14.93
C TRP A 62 10.32 6.52 -16.36
N PRO A 63 9.51 6.72 -17.42
CA PRO A 63 9.90 6.27 -18.77
C PRO A 63 11.21 6.86 -19.29
N GLU A 64 11.59 8.03 -18.78
CA GLU A 64 12.79 8.76 -19.24
C GLU A 64 14.03 8.52 -18.36
N GLN A 65 13.92 7.72 -17.28
CA GLN A 65 15.04 7.42 -16.39
C GLN A 65 15.93 6.35 -17.03
N THR A 66 16.94 6.76 -17.78
CA THR A 66 17.86 5.86 -18.49
C THR A 66 18.96 5.28 -17.61
N GLU A 67 19.27 5.95 -16.50
CA GLU A 67 20.30 5.56 -15.53
C GLU A 67 19.63 5.28 -14.16
N ASP A 68 18.77 4.27 -14.12
CA ASP A 68 18.08 3.87 -12.89
C ASP A 68 18.76 2.64 -12.25
N PRO A 69 19.54 2.84 -11.17
CA PRO A 69 20.23 1.74 -10.50
C PRO A 69 19.28 0.83 -9.71
N THR A 70 18.02 1.26 -9.51
CA THR A 70 17.02 0.50 -8.74
C THR A 70 16.30 -0.56 -9.58
N GLY A 71 16.33 -0.46 -10.91
CA GLY A 71 15.62 -1.35 -11.83
C GLY A 71 14.12 -1.11 -11.93
N VAL A 72 13.58 -0.17 -11.16
CA VAL A 72 12.14 0.17 -11.15
C VAL A 72 11.66 0.64 -12.51
N THR A 73 12.48 1.40 -13.24
CA THR A 73 12.16 1.86 -14.61
C THR A 73 11.93 0.69 -15.56
N ALA A 74 12.82 -0.30 -15.55
CA ALA A 74 12.69 -1.48 -16.39
C ALA A 74 11.42 -2.26 -16.06
N TYR A 75 11.16 -2.49 -14.78
CA TYR A 75 9.93 -3.15 -14.32
C TYR A 75 8.67 -2.39 -14.76
N LEU A 76 8.59 -1.08 -14.50
CA LEU A 76 7.43 -0.27 -14.83
C LEU A 76 7.19 -0.14 -16.34
N ASN A 77 8.24 -0.18 -17.16
CA ASN A 77 8.09 -0.19 -18.60
C ASN A 77 7.57 -1.52 -19.13
N ASP A 78 7.91 -2.64 -18.48
CA ASP A 78 7.56 -3.99 -18.93
C ASP A 78 6.22 -4.47 -18.39
N VAL A 79 5.93 -4.26 -17.11
CA VAL A 79 4.72 -4.77 -16.44
C VAL A 79 3.43 -4.24 -17.09
N PRO A 80 2.40 -5.10 -17.30
CA PRO A 80 1.05 -4.66 -17.64
C PRO A 80 0.49 -3.68 -16.62
N LYS A 81 0.19 -2.46 -17.06
CA LYS A 81 -0.37 -1.39 -16.24
C LYS A 81 -1.86 -1.24 -16.45
N TYR A 82 -2.59 -1.08 -15.36
CA TYR A 82 -4.02 -0.81 -15.37
C TYR A 82 -4.28 0.53 -14.68
N VAL A 83 -4.84 1.49 -15.40
CA VAL A 83 -5.16 2.80 -14.85
C VAL A 83 -6.65 3.02 -14.72
N VAL A 84 -7.14 3.19 -13.50
CA VAL A 84 -8.56 3.50 -13.25
C VAL A 84 -8.79 4.99 -13.52
N SER A 85 -9.47 5.27 -14.64
CA SER A 85 -9.77 6.64 -15.06
C SER A 85 -10.87 6.68 -16.10
N SER A 86 -11.78 7.64 -15.99
CA SER A 86 -12.73 8.01 -17.05
C SER A 86 -12.24 9.17 -17.93
N MET A 87 -11.05 9.71 -17.66
CA MET A 87 -10.53 10.92 -18.29
C MET A 87 -9.33 10.66 -19.22
N ILE A 88 -8.63 9.54 -19.04
CA ILE A 88 -7.51 9.16 -19.88
C ILE A 88 -8.06 8.42 -21.10
N ASN A 89 -7.87 8.98 -22.30
CA ASN A 89 -8.22 8.32 -23.55
C ASN A 89 -7.00 7.66 -24.20
N ASP A 90 -5.83 8.30 -24.09
CA ASP A 90 -4.55 7.78 -24.57
C ASP A 90 -3.54 7.79 -23.42
N PRO A 91 -3.14 6.62 -22.91
CA PRO A 91 -2.24 6.54 -21.77
C PRO A 91 -0.80 6.98 -22.08
N GLN A 92 -0.35 6.95 -23.34
CA GLN A 92 1.01 7.34 -23.77
C GLN A 92 2.14 6.68 -22.93
N TRP A 93 1.91 5.51 -22.42
CA TRP A 93 2.89 4.65 -21.77
C TRP A 93 2.59 3.21 -22.16
N GLN A 94 3.59 2.51 -22.65
CA GLN A 94 3.45 1.15 -23.17
C GLN A 94 2.82 0.20 -22.12
N ASN A 95 2.21 -0.86 -22.58
CA ASN A 95 1.60 -1.90 -21.74
C ASN A 95 0.53 -1.35 -20.76
N THR A 96 -0.19 -0.29 -21.15
CA THR A 96 -1.21 0.33 -20.31
C THR A 96 -2.62 0.10 -20.83
N THR A 97 -3.49 -0.38 -19.95
CA THR A 97 -4.94 -0.53 -20.18
C THR A 97 -5.70 0.45 -19.30
N VAL A 98 -6.60 1.24 -19.92
CA VAL A 98 -7.47 2.17 -19.19
C VAL A 98 -8.73 1.44 -18.75
N LEU A 99 -8.99 1.47 -17.44
CA LEU A 99 -10.20 0.93 -16.82
C LEU A 99 -11.17 2.10 -16.58
N SER A 100 -12.10 2.32 -17.52
CA SER A 100 -13.03 3.47 -17.50
C SER A 100 -14.33 3.22 -16.71
N GLY A 101 -14.55 2.01 -16.22
CA GLY A 101 -15.72 1.65 -15.42
C GLY A 101 -15.58 1.98 -13.93
N GLY A 102 -16.57 1.56 -13.15
CA GLY A 102 -16.51 1.67 -11.69
C GLY A 102 -15.32 0.90 -11.11
N PRO A 103 -14.50 1.51 -10.24
CA PRO A 103 -13.23 0.94 -9.78
C PRO A 103 -13.40 -0.44 -9.15
N ILE A 104 -14.42 -0.62 -8.32
CA ILE A 104 -14.68 -1.88 -7.60
C ILE A 104 -14.94 -3.05 -8.58
N GLN A 105 -15.80 -2.84 -9.57
CA GLN A 105 -16.16 -3.89 -10.55
C GLN A 105 -14.97 -4.22 -11.45
N GLN A 106 -14.24 -3.21 -11.91
CA GLN A 106 -13.05 -3.38 -12.75
C GLN A 106 -11.96 -4.16 -12.03
N VAL A 107 -11.70 -3.83 -10.76
CA VAL A 107 -10.67 -4.53 -9.98
C VAL A 107 -11.11 -5.95 -9.61
N ARG A 108 -12.38 -6.19 -9.31
CA ARG A 108 -12.91 -7.55 -9.14
C ARG A 108 -12.70 -8.41 -10.39
N ALA A 109 -13.06 -7.89 -11.54
CA ALA A 109 -12.86 -8.59 -12.81
C ALA A 109 -11.37 -8.87 -13.10
N LEU A 110 -10.47 -7.94 -12.75
CA LEU A 110 -9.03 -8.14 -12.87
C LEU A 110 -8.52 -9.23 -11.91
N LYS A 111 -9.04 -9.29 -10.68
CA LYS A 111 -8.69 -10.33 -9.70
C LYS A 111 -9.13 -11.74 -10.12
N GLU A 112 -10.19 -11.86 -10.90
CA GLU A 112 -10.71 -13.15 -11.40
C GLU A 112 -9.88 -13.73 -12.54
N GLN A 113 -9.07 -12.94 -13.21
CA GLN A 113 -8.19 -13.40 -14.28
C GLN A 113 -7.09 -14.33 -13.75
N GLN A 114 -6.50 -15.12 -14.64
CA GLN A 114 -5.29 -15.88 -14.34
C GLN A 114 -4.10 -14.93 -14.24
N GLY A 115 -3.18 -15.21 -13.33
CA GLY A 115 -1.97 -14.42 -13.15
C GLY A 115 -1.48 -14.42 -11.70
N GLN A 116 -0.46 -13.60 -11.47
CA GLN A 116 0.18 -13.39 -10.16
C GLN A 116 -0.48 -12.23 -9.39
N ASP A 117 0.21 -11.63 -8.43
CA ASP A 117 -0.30 -10.52 -7.66
C ASP A 117 -0.56 -9.28 -8.53
N ILE A 118 -1.59 -8.52 -8.17
CA ILE A 118 -1.86 -7.17 -8.67
C ILE A 118 -1.33 -6.20 -7.63
N VAL A 119 -0.33 -5.40 -7.97
CA VAL A 119 0.25 -4.43 -7.06
C VAL A 119 -0.33 -3.04 -7.30
N ILE A 120 -0.70 -2.34 -6.23
CA ILE A 120 -1.13 -0.94 -6.26
C ILE A 120 -0.32 -0.11 -5.27
N THR A 121 0.22 1.02 -5.76
CA THR A 121 0.93 2.00 -4.92
C THR A 121 0.24 3.37 -4.84
N GLY A 122 -0.92 3.52 -5.44
CA GLY A 122 -1.70 4.77 -5.51
C GLY A 122 -2.70 4.76 -6.68
N SER A 123 -3.54 5.75 -6.84
CA SER A 123 -3.65 6.96 -6.03
C SER A 123 -4.30 6.67 -4.67
N ILE A 124 -4.10 7.58 -3.71
CA ILE A 124 -4.61 7.44 -2.35
C ILE A 124 -6.13 7.20 -2.35
N SER A 125 -6.87 7.97 -3.15
CA SER A 125 -8.34 7.83 -3.26
C SER A 125 -8.76 6.47 -3.82
N LEU A 126 -8.00 5.90 -4.76
CA LEU A 126 -8.27 4.56 -5.27
C LEU A 126 -7.98 3.51 -4.21
N CYS A 127 -6.84 3.61 -3.50
CA CYS A 127 -6.53 2.73 -2.36
C CYS A 127 -7.66 2.76 -1.32
N HIS A 128 -8.14 3.94 -0.91
CA HIS A 128 -9.25 4.07 0.02
C HIS A 128 -10.52 3.36 -0.48
N THR A 129 -10.90 3.59 -1.74
CA THR A 129 -12.07 2.93 -2.36
C THR A 129 -11.96 1.39 -2.32
N LEU A 130 -10.77 0.86 -2.58
CA LEU A 130 -10.54 -0.60 -2.62
C LEU A 130 -10.43 -1.20 -1.21
N ILE A 131 -9.90 -0.45 -0.25
CA ILE A 131 -9.87 -0.82 1.18
C ILE A 131 -11.29 -0.87 1.73
N ASP A 132 -12.08 0.18 1.53
CA ASP A 132 -13.49 0.25 1.98
C ASP A 132 -14.35 -0.87 1.37
N ALA A 133 -14.05 -1.26 0.12
CA ALA A 133 -14.73 -2.36 -0.55
C ALA A 133 -14.25 -3.77 -0.13
N GLY A 134 -13.28 -3.88 0.79
CA GLY A 134 -12.70 -5.15 1.25
C GLY A 134 -12.00 -5.94 0.14
N LEU A 135 -11.43 -5.25 -0.85
CA LEU A 135 -10.79 -5.90 -2.00
C LEU A 135 -9.30 -6.15 -1.84
N VAL A 136 -8.66 -5.51 -0.85
CA VAL A 136 -7.24 -5.64 -0.58
C VAL A 136 -6.98 -6.92 0.22
N ASP A 137 -6.08 -7.76 -0.27
CA ASP A 137 -5.71 -9.03 0.36
C ASP A 137 -4.43 -8.92 1.20
N GLU A 138 -3.53 -8.01 0.82
CA GLU A 138 -2.22 -7.90 1.46
C GLU A 138 -1.73 -6.44 1.45
N TYR A 139 -1.05 -6.06 2.53
CA TYR A 139 -0.37 -4.77 2.66
C TYR A 139 1.13 -5.00 2.81
N ARG A 140 1.94 -4.28 2.03
CA ARG A 140 3.40 -4.24 2.09
C ARG A 140 3.82 -2.80 2.38
N LEU A 141 4.28 -2.56 3.60
CA LEU A 141 4.54 -1.21 4.10
C LEU A 141 6.03 -1.04 4.39
N PHE A 142 6.65 -0.07 3.75
CA PHE A 142 7.99 0.39 4.08
C PHE A 142 7.85 1.62 4.99
N VAL A 143 8.03 1.40 6.29
CA VAL A 143 7.86 2.44 7.32
C VAL A 143 9.17 3.21 7.46
N TYR A 144 9.15 4.45 7.03
CA TYR A 144 10.28 5.37 7.12
C TYR A 144 10.31 6.06 8.48
N PRO A 145 11.50 6.34 9.04
CA PRO A 145 11.67 6.97 10.36
C PRO A 145 11.39 8.49 10.30
N VAL A 146 10.24 8.84 9.76
CA VAL A 146 9.79 10.23 9.54
C VAL A 146 8.44 10.45 10.20
N VAL A 147 8.29 11.57 10.90
CA VAL A 147 7.00 12.06 11.40
C VAL A 147 6.64 13.31 10.60
N GLN A 148 5.62 13.20 9.75
CA GLN A 148 5.20 14.28 8.86
C GLN A 148 4.17 15.21 9.52
N GLY A 149 3.36 14.68 10.45
CA GLY A 149 2.36 15.43 11.23
C GLY A 149 1.15 15.91 10.41
N ARG A 150 1.12 15.61 9.12
CA ARG A 150 0.06 16.01 8.18
C ARG A 150 0.05 15.07 6.96
N GLY A 151 -0.93 15.26 6.08
CA GLY A 151 -1.09 14.44 4.88
C GLY A 151 -2.10 13.31 5.07
N ARG A 152 -2.50 12.71 3.95
CA ARG A 152 -3.49 11.62 3.96
C ARG A 152 -2.83 10.32 4.40
N ARG A 153 -3.58 9.56 5.19
CA ARG A 153 -3.15 8.27 5.71
C ARG A 153 -3.55 7.13 4.78
N LEU A 154 -2.93 5.97 4.97
CA LEU A 154 -3.25 4.76 4.21
C LEU A 154 -4.70 4.30 4.45
N PHE A 155 -5.10 4.23 5.71
CA PHE A 155 -6.47 3.90 6.06
C PHE A 155 -7.29 5.17 6.19
N PRO A 156 -8.46 5.25 5.52
CA PRO A 156 -9.32 6.44 5.57
C PRO A 156 -9.84 6.70 6.99
N ASP A 157 -10.11 7.96 7.31
CA ASP A 157 -10.72 8.32 8.56
C ASP A 157 -12.14 7.71 8.65
N GLY A 158 -12.48 7.17 9.81
CA GLY A 158 -13.77 6.50 10.04
C GLY A 158 -13.84 5.08 9.44
N PHE A 159 -12.74 4.54 8.94
CA PHE A 159 -12.66 3.15 8.52
C PHE A 159 -12.98 2.22 9.71
N GLU A 160 -13.85 1.25 9.48
CA GLU A 160 -14.18 0.28 10.52
C GLU A 160 -12.97 -0.57 10.90
N LEU A 161 -12.93 -1.01 12.15
CA LEU A 161 -11.83 -1.80 12.67
C LEU A 161 -11.59 -3.04 11.80
N ALA A 162 -10.44 -3.08 11.14
CA ALA A 162 -9.96 -4.23 10.40
C ALA A 162 -8.81 -4.89 11.15
N LYS A 163 -8.77 -6.20 11.16
CA LYS A 163 -7.69 -6.96 11.73
C LYS A 163 -6.68 -7.32 10.65
N LEU A 164 -5.41 -7.05 10.92
CA LEU A 164 -4.31 -7.42 10.05
C LEU A 164 -3.47 -8.49 10.74
N ARG A 165 -3.09 -9.53 9.99
CA ARG A 165 -2.21 -10.58 10.48
C ARG A 165 -0.81 -10.36 9.93
N LEU A 166 0.17 -10.17 10.80
CA LEU A 166 1.56 -10.04 10.41
C LEU A 166 2.04 -11.32 9.73
N LEU A 167 2.59 -11.17 8.53
CA LEU A 167 3.20 -12.25 7.74
C LEU A 167 4.72 -12.19 7.81
N GLU A 168 5.28 -10.97 7.79
CA GLU A 168 6.72 -10.74 7.73
C GLU A 168 7.06 -9.37 8.32
N SER A 169 8.21 -9.25 8.96
CA SER A 169 8.83 -7.99 9.33
C SER A 169 10.34 -8.07 9.12
N ARG A 170 10.91 -7.03 8.51
CA ARG A 170 12.37 -6.92 8.27
C ARG A 170 12.79 -5.48 8.45
N ALA A 171 14.05 -5.26 8.81
CA ALA A 171 14.67 -3.94 8.85
C ALA A 171 15.67 -3.81 7.70
N PHE A 172 15.65 -2.66 7.03
CA PHE A 172 16.59 -2.23 6.00
C PHE A 172 17.18 -0.90 6.45
N GLY A 173 18.30 -0.95 7.17
CA GLY A 173 18.80 0.20 7.91
C GLY A 173 17.73 0.71 8.90
N ASP A 174 17.32 1.95 8.75
CA ASP A 174 16.30 2.59 9.59
C ASP A 174 14.85 2.39 9.06
N ILE A 175 14.67 1.75 7.91
CA ILE A 175 13.36 1.48 7.31
C ILE A 175 12.86 0.12 7.81
N VAL A 176 11.62 0.05 8.29
CA VAL A 176 10.97 -1.20 8.69
C VAL A 176 9.98 -1.63 7.63
N TYR A 177 10.21 -2.80 7.05
CA TYR A 177 9.26 -3.47 6.17
C TYR A 177 8.29 -4.32 6.97
N LEU A 178 7.00 -4.14 6.71
CA LEU A 178 5.92 -4.90 7.32
C LEU A 178 5.01 -5.46 6.23
N ARG A 179 4.76 -6.77 6.28
CA ARG A 179 3.82 -7.45 5.40
C ARG A 179 2.67 -8.01 6.21
N TYR A 180 1.46 -7.60 5.86
CA TYR A 180 0.24 -8.03 6.53
C TYR A 180 -0.74 -8.66 5.54
N ALA A 181 -1.39 -9.76 5.96
CA ALA A 181 -2.63 -10.20 5.31
C ALA A 181 -3.79 -9.38 5.88
N ALA A 182 -4.70 -8.94 5.00
CA ALA A 182 -6.00 -8.47 5.41
C ALA A 182 -6.84 -9.68 5.86
N GLU A 183 -7.34 -9.65 7.08
CA GLU A 183 -8.31 -10.64 7.53
C GLU A 183 -9.73 -10.15 7.18
N PRO A 184 -10.67 -11.05 6.86
CA PRO A 184 -12.05 -10.65 6.63
C PRO A 184 -12.55 -9.80 7.81
N THR A 185 -13.27 -8.73 7.50
CA THR A 185 -13.89 -7.87 8.51
C THR A 185 -14.66 -8.72 9.49
N TRP A 186 -14.42 -8.48 10.76
CA TRP A 186 -15.02 -9.22 11.87
C TRP A 186 -16.55 -9.16 11.80
N ALA A 187 -17.22 -10.31 11.89
CA ALA A 187 -18.66 -10.31 12.07
C ALA A 187 -19.00 -9.75 13.47
N PRO A 188 -20.10 -8.99 13.64
CA PRO A 188 -20.47 -8.35 14.92
C PRO A 188 -20.54 -9.29 16.14
N GLY A 189 -20.54 -10.61 15.96
CA GLY A 189 -20.53 -11.63 17.03
C GLY A 189 -19.15 -12.04 17.53
N ASP A 190 -18.06 -11.59 16.92
CA ASP A 190 -16.70 -11.97 17.32
C ASP A 190 -16.10 -11.05 18.41
N LEU A 191 -16.73 -9.93 18.72
CA LEU A 191 -16.32 -9.02 19.80
C LEU A 191 -16.45 -9.65 21.20
N ASP A 192 -17.31 -10.66 21.35
CA ASP A 192 -17.53 -11.36 22.64
C ASP A 192 -16.47 -12.46 22.94
N ARG A 193 -15.57 -12.76 22.01
CA ARG A 193 -14.51 -13.73 22.23
C ARG A 193 -13.19 -13.07 22.65
N GLY A 194 -13.20 -12.50 23.84
CA GLY A 194 -12.05 -12.43 24.71
C GLY A 194 -10.96 -11.40 24.41
N TRP A 195 -11.22 -10.16 24.76
CA TRP A 195 -10.21 -9.39 25.45
C TRP A 195 -10.50 -9.45 26.95
N SER A 196 -10.07 -10.52 27.61
CA SER A 196 -9.89 -10.50 29.05
C SER A 196 -8.74 -9.53 29.34
N VAL A 197 -9.08 -8.35 29.86
CA VAL A 197 -8.10 -7.39 30.41
C VAL A 197 -7.59 -7.96 31.74
N ALA A 198 -6.97 -9.11 31.70
CA ALA A 198 -6.23 -9.65 32.82
C ALA A 198 -4.88 -8.88 32.89
N GLY A 199 -4.82 -7.85 33.70
CA GLY A 199 -3.56 -7.22 34.04
C GLY A 199 -3.53 -5.72 34.32
N TRP A 200 -4.62 -4.98 34.16
CA TRP A 200 -4.63 -3.56 34.59
C TRP A 200 -5.39 -3.42 35.91
N SER A 201 -4.67 -3.63 37.00
CA SER A 201 -5.13 -3.24 38.36
C SER A 201 -5.12 -1.72 38.44
N THR A 202 -6.29 -1.10 38.44
CA THR A 202 -6.44 0.30 38.81
C THR A 202 -6.12 0.46 40.30
N HIS A 203 -4.90 0.87 40.59
CA HIS A 203 -4.56 1.35 41.94
C HIS A 203 -5.26 2.69 42.15
N GLN A 204 -6.40 2.67 42.83
CA GLN A 204 -6.98 3.90 43.39
C GLN A 204 -6.14 4.30 44.61
N PRO A 205 -5.61 5.53 44.69
CA PRO A 205 -5.02 6.01 45.94
C PRO A 205 -6.13 6.24 46.94
N GLY A 206 -6.06 5.55 48.05
CA GLY A 206 -6.98 5.65 49.16
C GLY A 206 -7.06 7.09 49.73
N GLY A 207 -8.26 7.64 49.73
CA GLY A 207 -8.55 8.86 50.44
C GLY A 207 -8.45 8.63 51.96
N THR A 208 -7.53 9.33 52.60
CA THR A 208 -7.48 9.47 54.05
C THR A 208 -8.33 10.69 54.39
N THR A 209 -9.50 10.44 54.99
CA THR A 209 -10.22 11.43 55.82
C THR A 209 -9.58 11.43 57.19
N GLY A 210 -9.17 12.58 57.68
CA GLY A 210 -8.78 12.91 59.03
C GLY A 210 -8.80 14.42 59.18
#